data_42f063ca200ed613c3abb39fb3f42eb9
#
_entry.id   42f063ca200ed613c3abb39fb3f42eb9
#
_cell.length_a   1.000
_cell.length_b   1.000
_cell.length_c   1.000
_cell.angle_alpha   90.00
_cell.angle_beta   90.00
_cell.angle_gamma   90.00
#
_symmetry.space_group_name_H-M   'P 1'
#
loop_
_entity.id
_entity.type
_entity.pdbx_description
1 polymer ?
#
loop_
_entity_poly.entity_id
_entity_poly.type
_entity_poly.pdbx_seq_one_letter_code
_entity_poly.pdbx_strand_id
1 'polypeptide(L)'
;MKIKETYKTKEKIMNNSLTEEQVKVLNMSQSVINEVRKVIIGKDEIIIKVLLSILAGGHILIEDIPGVGKTTLAVALSKALSLDYKRLQFTPDVLPTDVTGFTILNKETHKFEYKQGAALTNLFLADEINRTSSKTQSALLEVMEEGKVTVDGITHKMPDPYIVIATQNPVGSIGTQMLPESQMDRFIVRLTMGYPNLESEVAMLKSKQNLVPVDNVRPVVSAEDILQARKVVENIYVSDQVFQYIVMLANATRNNEYIKLGLSPRGTIALLRMTKATALLKGRDYVIPDDVIYSLSLIHISEPTRQAEI
;
A
#
# COMPACT_ATOMS: atom_id res chain seq x y z
N MET A 1 -13.09 31.45 -18.13
CA MET A 1 -13.26 32.13 -16.82
C MET A 1 -14.30 31.45 -15.93
N LYS A 2 -15.49 31.12 -16.39
CA LYS A 2 -16.56 30.46 -15.57
C LYS A 2 -16.21 29.11 -14.95
N ILE A 3 -15.39 28.28 -15.58
CA ILE A 3 -15.01 26.95 -15.05
C ILE A 3 -14.10 27.06 -13.81
N LYS A 4 -13.17 28.02 -13.76
CA LYS A 4 -12.29 28.27 -12.60
C LYS A 4 -13.05 28.84 -11.39
N GLU A 5 -14.08 29.62 -11.60
CA GLU A 5 -14.95 30.13 -10.51
C GLU A 5 -15.82 29.03 -9.91
N THR A 6 -16.34 28.12 -10.73
CA THR A 6 -17.16 26.98 -10.27
C THR A 6 -16.32 26.00 -9.43
N TYR A 7 -15.05 25.77 -9.78
CA TYR A 7 -14.13 24.96 -8.97
C TYR A 7 -13.79 25.63 -7.63
N LYS A 8 -13.46 26.93 -7.62
CA LYS A 8 -13.20 27.68 -6.39
C LYS A 8 -14.42 27.76 -5.47
N THR A 9 -15.62 27.85 -6.03
CA THR A 9 -16.87 27.88 -5.25
C THR A 9 -17.18 26.50 -4.67
N LYS A 10 -16.93 25.40 -5.42
CA LYS A 10 -17.05 24.03 -4.89
C LYS A 10 -16.01 23.76 -3.78
N GLU A 11 -14.76 24.15 -3.94
CA GLU A 11 -13.74 24.05 -2.90
C GLU A 11 -14.13 24.79 -1.62
N LYS A 12 -14.73 25.97 -1.75
CA LYS A 12 -15.15 26.79 -0.60
C LYS A 12 -16.38 26.23 0.12
N ILE A 13 -17.28 25.53 -0.58
CA ILE A 13 -18.44 24.85 0.00
C ILE A 13 -18.02 23.55 0.66
N MET A 14 -17.05 22.80 0.08
CA MET A 14 -16.54 21.56 0.67
C MET A 14 -15.74 21.79 1.96
N ASN A 15 -15.03 22.91 2.09
CA ASN A 15 -14.23 23.21 3.30
C ASN A 15 -15.05 23.66 4.51
N ASN A 16 -16.34 23.93 4.38
CA ASN A 16 -17.16 24.42 5.50
C ASN A 16 -17.68 23.32 6.45
N SER A 17 -17.47 22.03 6.14
CA SER A 17 -17.88 20.88 6.98
C SER A 17 -16.70 20.14 7.62
N LEU A 18 -15.49 20.30 7.09
CA LEU A 18 -14.31 19.57 7.54
C LEU A 18 -13.65 20.28 8.73
N THR A 19 -13.13 19.48 9.68
CA THR A 19 -12.30 19.97 10.77
C THR A 19 -10.92 20.43 10.25
N GLU A 20 -10.21 21.24 11.04
CA GLU A 20 -8.85 21.67 10.69
C GLU A 20 -7.90 20.49 10.49
N GLU A 21 -8.03 19.42 11.30
CA GLU A 21 -7.25 18.19 11.16
C GLU A 21 -7.54 17.46 9.85
N GLN A 22 -8.81 17.37 9.45
CA GLN A 22 -9.21 16.77 8.17
C GLN A 22 -8.68 17.57 6.99
N VAL A 23 -8.73 18.89 7.03
CA VAL A 23 -8.15 19.78 6.01
C VAL A 23 -6.62 19.61 5.97
N LYS A 24 -5.95 19.47 7.13
CA LYS A 24 -4.51 19.21 7.20
C LYS A 24 -4.16 17.90 6.46
N VAL A 25 -4.92 16.82 6.67
CA VAL A 25 -4.72 15.52 6.01
C VAL A 25 -4.92 15.62 4.50
N LEU A 26 -5.90 16.37 4.02
CA LEU A 26 -6.12 16.62 2.60
C LEU A 26 -4.94 17.34 1.95
N ASN A 27 -4.49 18.44 2.57
CA ASN A 27 -3.36 19.22 2.06
C ASN A 27 -2.05 18.41 2.05
N MET A 28 -1.81 17.65 3.11
CA MET A 28 -0.70 16.71 3.22
C MET A 28 -0.74 15.68 2.10
N SER A 29 -1.89 15.04 1.88
CA SER A 29 -2.08 14.03 0.84
C SER A 29 -1.83 14.60 -0.56
N GLN A 30 -2.34 15.80 -0.84
CA GLN A 30 -2.10 16.49 -2.11
C GLN A 30 -0.62 16.82 -2.31
N SER A 31 0.09 17.22 -1.24
CA SER A 31 1.52 17.52 -1.29
C SER A 31 2.33 16.26 -1.63
N VAL A 32 2.02 15.12 -1.01
CA VAL A 32 2.65 13.82 -1.32
C VAL A 32 2.41 13.42 -2.78
N ILE A 33 1.15 13.49 -3.23
CA ILE A 33 0.79 13.14 -4.61
C ILE A 33 1.57 14.03 -5.59
N ASN A 34 1.62 15.33 -5.37
CA ASN A 34 2.32 16.27 -6.24
C ASN A 34 3.83 16.03 -6.27
N GLU A 35 4.43 15.62 -5.14
CA GLU A 35 5.86 15.34 -5.06
C GLU A 35 6.22 14.04 -5.79
N VAL A 36 5.43 12.97 -5.57
CA VAL A 36 5.64 11.66 -6.21
C VAL A 36 5.40 11.73 -7.73
N ARG A 37 4.44 12.52 -8.19
CA ARG A 37 4.15 12.76 -9.62
C ARG A 37 5.35 13.28 -10.43
N LYS A 38 6.28 13.98 -9.79
CA LYS A 38 7.49 14.48 -10.47
C LYS A 38 8.35 13.36 -11.03
N VAL A 39 8.27 12.18 -10.41
CA VAL A 39 9.11 11.01 -10.74
C VAL A 39 8.28 9.89 -11.37
N ILE A 40 7.03 9.73 -10.94
CA ILE A 40 6.11 8.69 -11.43
C ILE A 40 5.09 9.34 -12.36
N ILE A 41 5.42 9.36 -13.65
CA ILE A 41 4.63 10.06 -14.68
C ILE A 41 3.46 9.16 -15.15
N GLY A 42 2.25 9.74 -15.22
CA GLY A 42 1.07 9.10 -15.81
C GLY A 42 0.47 7.95 -14.97
N LYS A 43 0.79 7.88 -13.67
CA LYS A 43 0.30 6.86 -12.74
C LYS A 43 -0.39 7.47 -11.51
N ASP A 44 -1.08 8.58 -11.69
CA ASP A 44 -1.72 9.32 -10.60
C ASP A 44 -2.68 8.46 -9.79
N GLU A 45 -3.47 7.64 -10.46
CA GLU A 45 -4.42 6.74 -9.82
C GLU A 45 -3.73 5.72 -8.90
N ILE A 46 -2.58 5.18 -9.33
CA ILE A 46 -1.79 4.25 -8.51
C ILE A 46 -1.20 4.97 -7.30
N ILE A 47 -0.67 6.18 -7.47
CA ILE A 47 -0.14 7.00 -6.36
C ILE A 47 -1.25 7.23 -5.32
N ILE A 48 -2.46 7.59 -5.76
CA ILE A 48 -3.62 7.81 -4.88
C ILE A 48 -4.00 6.51 -4.16
N LYS A 49 -4.11 5.37 -4.86
CA LYS A 49 -4.46 4.07 -4.28
C LYS A 49 -3.46 3.61 -3.23
N VAL A 50 -2.16 3.79 -3.49
CA VAL A 50 -1.10 3.47 -2.52
C VAL A 50 -1.18 4.40 -1.31
N LEU A 51 -1.38 5.71 -1.50
CA LEU A 51 -1.55 6.64 -0.39
C LEU A 51 -2.79 6.34 0.45
N LEU A 52 -3.93 6.01 -0.18
CA LEU A 52 -5.13 5.54 0.50
C LEU A 52 -4.84 4.33 1.39
N SER A 53 -4.08 3.36 0.87
CA SER A 53 -3.69 2.15 1.61
C SER A 53 -2.80 2.47 2.82
N ILE A 54 -1.88 3.43 2.68
CA ILE A 54 -1.02 3.91 3.76
C ILE A 54 -1.85 4.59 4.85
N LEU A 55 -2.80 5.45 4.47
CA LEU A 55 -3.70 6.14 5.40
C LEU A 55 -4.68 5.17 6.07
N ALA A 56 -5.10 4.12 5.38
CA ALA A 56 -5.93 3.04 5.92
C ALA A 56 -5.13 2.09 6.84
N GLY A 57 -3.82 2.27 6.98
CA GLY A 57 -2.96 1.47 7.86
C GLY A 57 -2.73 0.05 7.35
N GLY A 58 -2.67 -0.16 6.02
CA GLY A 58 -2.48 -1.48 5.42
C GLY A 58 -1.19 -1.62 4.63
N HIS A 59 -0.88 -2.86 4.26
CA HIS A 59 0.22 -3.24 3.38
C HIS A 59 -0.28 -3.41 1.95
N ILE A 60 0.58 -3.23 0.96
CA ILE A 60 0.23 -3.15 -0.46
C ILE A 60 0.90 -4.29 -1.22
N LEU A 61 0.14 -5.00 -2.04
CA LEU A 61 0.66 -5.94 -3.02
C LEU A 61 0.57 -5.32 -4.42
N ILE A 62 1.68 -5.27 -5.13
CA ILE A 62 1.74 -4.83 -6.53
C ILE A 62 2.06 -6.03 -7.40
N GLU A 63 1.10 -6.45 -8.22
CA GLU A 63 1.27 -7.54 -9.16
C GLU A 63 1.45 -6.97 -10.55
N ASP A 64 2.67 -7.14 -11.10
CA ASP A 64 2.99 -6.56 -12.39
C ASP A 64 4.28 -7.10 -12.98
N ILE A 65 4.43 -6.90 -14.29
CA ILE A 65 5.65 -7.20 -15.04
C ILE A 65 6.85 -6.40 -14.52
N PRO A 66 8.08 -6.90 -14.72
CA PRO A 66 9.29 -6.15 -14.39
C PRO A 66 9.39 -4.82 -15.16
N GLY A 67 10.03 -3.81 -14.55
CA GLY A 67 10.39 -2.56 -15.23
C GLY A 67 9.34 -1.45 -15.26
N VAL A 68 8.14 -1.64 -14.69
CA VAL A 68 7.06 -0.63 -14.69
C VAL A 68 7.22 0.50 -13.64
N GLY A 69 8.31 0.50 -12.86
CA GLY A 69 8.60 1.58 -11.90
C GLY A 69 8.18 1.29 -10.45
N LYS A 70 7.93 0.03 -10.07
CA LYS A 70 7.54 -0.37 -8.70
C LYS A 70 8.55 0.10 -7.65
N THR A 71 9.83 -0.12 -7.88
CA THR A 71 10.91 0.32 -6.97
C THR A 71 10.99 1.84 -6.90
N THR A 72 10.86 2.53 -8.04
CA THR A 72 10.88 4.01 -8.08
C THR A 72 9.72 4.60 -7.30
N LEU A 73 8.52 4.00 -7.38
CA LEU A 73 7.35 4.41 -6.60
C LEU A 73 7.60 4.28 -5.10
N ALA A 74 8.13 3.13 -4.64
CA ALA A 74 8.42 2.90 -3.22
C ALA A 74 9.47 3.89 -2.68
N VAL A 75 10.55 4.14 -3.43
CA VAL A 75 11.58 5.13 -3.06
C VAL A 75 11.03 6.56 -3.06
N ALA A 76 10.22 6.94 -4.06
CA ALA A 76 9.62 8.27 -4.11
C ALA A 76 8.68 8.50 -2.91
N LEU A 77 7.86 7.49 -2.57
CA LEU A 77 6.98 7.54 -1.40
C LEU A 77 7.78 7.63 -0.10
N SER A 78 8.82 6.80 0.10
CA SER A 78 9.61 6.85 1.33
C SER A 78 10.24 8.22 1.56
N LYS A 79 10.74 8.86 0.50
CA LYS A 79 11.30 10.22 0.57
C LYS A 79 10.23 11.27 0.85
N ALA A 80 9.12 11.27 0.10
CA ALA A 80 8.04 12.23 0.30
C ALA A 80 7.42 12.14 1.70
N LEU A 81 7.39 10.95 2.29
CA LEU A 81 6.84 10.65 3.62
C LEU A 81 7.88 10.68 4.75
N SER A 82 9.15 11.02 4.46
CA SER A 82 10.27 11.02 5.44
C SER A 82 10.39 9.70 6.22
N LEU A 83 10.24 8.57 5.52
CA LEU A 83 10.29 7.24 6.11
C LEU A 83 11.63 6.55 5.82
N ASP A 84 12.17 5.86 6.82
CA ASP A 84 13.27 4.94 6.60
C ASP A 84 12.84 3.84 5.63
N TYR A 85 13.70 3.56 4.64
CA TYR A 85 13.42 2.67 3.55
C TYR A 85 14.47 1.56 3.44
N LYS A 86 13.99 0.32 3.30
CA LYS A 86 14.83 -0.81 2.89
C LYS A 86 14.17 -1.60 1.77
N ARG A 87 14.98 -2.17 0.90
CA ARG A 87 14.55 -3.09 -0.16
C ARG A 87 15.25 -4.43 0.01
N LEU A 88 14.50 -5.50 -0.12
CA LEU A 88 15.03 -6.85 -0.27
C LEU A 88 14.46 -7.46 -1.55
N GLN A 89 15.35 -7.85 -2.45
CA GLN A 89 15.01 -8.65 -3.62
C GLN A 89 14.91 -10.11 -3.20
N PHE A 90 13.71 -10.68 -3.29
CA PHE A 90 13.50 -12.06 -2.93
C PHE A 90 13.97 -12.99 -4.06
N THR A 91 14.85 -13.93 -3.69
CA THR A 91 15.41 -14.99 -4.53
C THR A 91 15.28 -16.32 -3.79
N PRO A 92 15.48 -17.49 -4.42
CA PRO A 92 15.35 -18.78 -3.75
C PRO A 92 16.28 -18.98 -2.55
N ASP A 93 17.40 -18.29 -2.50
CA ASP A 93 18.44 -18.34 -1.46
C ASP A 93 18.18 -17.40 -0.26
N VAL A 94 17.20 -16.48 -0.35
CA VAL A 94 16.85 -15.59 0.76
C VAL A 94 16.24 -16.39 1.91
N LEU A 95 16.82 -16.24 3.08
CA LEU A 95 16.41 -16.93 4.31
C LEU A 95 15.40 -16.09 5.13
N PRO A 96 14.58 -16.72 5.98
CA PRO A 96 13.72 -16.00 6.95
C PRO A 96 14.51 -15.00 7.82
N THR A 97 15.73 -15.35 8.19
CA THR A 97 16.62 -14.51 9.01
C THR A 97 17.11 -13.25 8.30
N ASP A 98 17.14 -13.22 6.96
CA ASP A 98 17.43 -12.00 6.20
C ASP A 98 16.29 -10.98 6.34
N VAL A 99 15.07 -11.47 6.53
CA VAL A 99 13.88 -10.64 6.76
C VAL A 99 13.78 -10.21 8.22
N THR A 100 13.86 -11.16 9.17
CA THR A 100 13.61 -10.93 10.59
C THR A 100 14.83 -10.49 11.38
N GLY A 101 16.03 -10.82 10.90
CA GLY A 101 17.27 -10.68 11.65
C GLY A 101 17.63 -11.96 12.43
N PHE A 102 18.79 -11.93 13.05
CA PHE A 102 19.36 -13.04 13.81
C PHE A 102 20.34 -12.52 14.87
N THR A 103 20.66 -13.38 15.85
CA THR A 103 21.62 -13.05 16.89
C THR A 103 23.00 -13.62 16.53
N ILE A 104 24.04 -12.83 16.75
CA ILE A 104 25.43 -13.25 16.60
C ILE A 104 26.20 -13.03 17.89
N LEU A 105 27.20 -13.88 18.15
CA LEU A 105 28.14 -13.66 19.21
C LEU A 105 29.19 -12.63 18.74
N ASN A 106 29.19 -11.46 19.38
CA ASN A 106 30.24 -10.48 19.18
C ASN A 106 31.54 -10.97 19.83
N LYS A 107 32.58 -11.19 19.03
CA LYS A 107 33.86 -11.77 19.49
C LYS A 107 34.67 -10.84 20.39
N GLU A 108 34.45 -9.52 20.28
CA GLU A 108 35.16 -8.52 21.09
C GLU A 108 34.50 -8.33 22.45
N THR A 109 33.18 -8.26 22.46
CA THR A 109 32.41 -8.03 23.71
C THR A 109 31.98 -9.32 24.40
N HIS A 110 32.13 -10.50 23.76
CA HIS A 110 31.63 -11.79 24.19
C HIS A 110 30.13 -11.80 24.55
N LYS A 111 29.34 -10.90 23.92
CA LYS A 111 27.89 -10.79 24.10
C LYS A 111 27.16 -11.16 22.82
N PHE A 112 25.95 -11.69 22.99
CA PHE A 112 25.03 -11.87 21.88
C PHE A 112 24.44 -10.52 21.46
N GLU A 113 24.53 -10.20 20.17
CA GLU A 113 24.02 -8.99 19.57
C GLU A 113 23.01 -9.31 18.46
N TYR A 114 21.86 -8.67 18.50
CA TYR A 114 20.88 -8.79 17.43
C TYR A 114 21.29 -8.02 16.19
N LYS A 115 21.40 -8.69 15.08
CA LYS A 115 21.55 -8.09 13.73
C LYS A 115 20.20 -7.96 13.09
N GLN A 116 19.80 -6.71 12.86
CA GLN A 116 18.50 -6.37 12.29
C GLN A 116 18.34 -6.91 10.87
N GLY A 117 17.19 -7.58 10.63
CA GLY A 117 16.78 -7.98 9.29
C GLY A 117 16.33 -6.80 8.42
N ALA A 118 16.07 -7.11 7.15
CA ALA A 118 15.67 -6.10 6.18
C ALA A 118 14.29 -5.50 6.49
N ALA A 119 13.39 -6.27 7.11
CA ALA A 119 12.04 -5.81 7.43
C ALA A 119 12.00 -4.74 8.52
N LEU A 120 13.07 -4.57 9.33
CA LEU A 120 13.11 -3.57 10.39
C LEU A 120 13.38 -2.17 9.81
N THR A 121 12.33 -1.55 9.31
CA THR A 121 12.30 -0.21 8.69
C THR A 121 10.84 0.29 8.62
N ASN A 122 10.61 1.58 8.36
CA ASN A 122 9.24 2.12 8.22
C ASN A 122 8.58 1.67 6.92
N LEU A 123 9.27 1.80 5.78
CA LEU A 123 8.79 1.37 4.48
C LEU A 123 9.70 0.26 3.93
N PHE A 124 9.15 -0.95 3.88
CA PHE A 124 9.85 -2.12 3.37
C PHE A 124 9.34 -2.51 1.99
N LEU A 125 10.24 -2.49 0.99
CA LEU A 125 9.95 -3.03 -0.33
C LEU A 125 10.41 -4.50 -0.41
N ALA A 126 9.44 -5.41 -0.36
CA ALA A 126 9.63 -6.83 -0.56
C ALA A 126 9.48 -7.15 -2.05
N ASP A 127 10.59 -7.12 -2.80
CA ASP A 127 10.56 -7.20 -4.26
C ASP A 127 10.61 -8.65 -4.74
N GLU A 128 9.67 -9.06 -5.61
CA GLU A 128 9.48 -10.40 -6.15
C GLU A 128 9.29 -11.49 -5.06
N ILE A 129 8.39 -11.24 -4.10
CA ILE A 129 8.13 -12.13 -2.95
C ILE A 129 7.76 -13.57 -3.35
N ASN A 130 7.24 -13.77 -4.56
CA ASN A 130 6.87 -15.08 -5.09
C ASN A 130 8.04 -15.92 -5.63
N ARG A 131 9.30 -15.43 -5.52
CA ARG A 131 10.50 -16.16 -5.92
C ARG A 131 11.23 -16.84 -4.77
N THR A 132 10.83 -16.59 -3.54
CA THR A 132 11.46 -17.20 -2.36
C THR A 132 10.66 -18.38 -1.81
N SER A 133 11.22 -19.09 -0.84
CA SER A 133 10.57 -20.22 -0.18
C SER A 133 9.33 -19.79 0.60
N SER A 134 8.37 -20.71 0.78
CA SER A 134 7.17 -20.47 1.59
C SER A 134 7.51 -20.15 3.06
N LYS A 135 8.64 -20.62 3.58
CA LYS A 135 9.11 -20.29 4.93
C LYS A 135 9.49 -18.82 5.04
N THR A 136 10.21 -18.29 4.06
CA THR A 136 10.61 -16.88 4.01
C THR A 136 9.42 -15.97 3.78
N GLN A 137 8.48 -16.38 2.90
CA GLN A 137 7.20 -15.68 2.73
C GLN A 137 6.43 -15.59 4.06
N SER A 138 6.29 -16.73 4.77
CA SER A 138 5.58 -16.77 6.05
C SER A 138 6.22 -15.87 7.11
N ALA A 139 7.56 -15.81 7.18
CA ALA A 139 8.26 -14.93 8.10
C ALA A 139 7.93 -13.45 7.84
N LEU A 140 7.93 -13.00 6.57
CA LEU A 140 7.51 -11.63 6.25
C LEU A 140 6.05 -11.37 6.61
N LEU A 141 5.16 -12.30 6.26
CA LEU A 141 3.73 -12.14 6.50
C LEU A 141 3.39 -12.12 8.00
N GLU A 142 4.15 -12.84 8.83
CA GLU A 142 4.05 -12.78 10.29
C GLU A 142 4.46 -11.39 10.81
N VAL A 143 5.60 -10.86 10.34
CA VAL A 143 6.05 -9.51 10.70
C VAL A 143 5.02 -8.44 10.32
N MET A 144 4.39 -8.59 9.14
CA MET A 144 3.34 -7.67 8.69
C MET A 144 2.12 -7.69 9.61
N GLU A 145 1.74 -8.87 10.10
CA GLU A 145 0.55 -9.05 10.95
C GLU A 145 0.79 -8.60 12.38
N GLU A 146 1.93 -9.03 12.96
CA GLU A 146 2.25 -8.81 14.36
C GLU A 146 2.87 -7.44 14.65
N GLY A 147 3.43 -6.76 13.63
CA GLY A 147 4.18 -5.51 13.80
C GLY A 147 5.42 -5.66 14.70
N LYS A 148 5.93 -6.88 14.84
CA LYS A 148 7.09 -7.23 15.69
C LYS A 148 7.75 -8.50 15.19
N VAL A 149 9.00 -8.73 15.60
CA VAL A 149 9.72 -10.00 15.44
C VAL A 149 10.26 -10.46 16.79
N THR A 150 10.28 -11.76 17.03
CA THR A 150 10.89 -12.35 18.23
C THR A 150 12.07 -13.23 17.82
N VAL A 151 13.27 -12.85 18.26
CA VAL A 151 14.52 -13.57 17.98
C VAL A 151 15.15 -13.95 19.33
N ASP A 152 15.44 -15.23 19.54
CA ASP A 152 16.02 -15.76 20.77
C ASP A 152 15.29 -15.31 22.06
N GLY A 153 13.96 -15.24 22.00
CA GLY A 153 13.11 -14.83 23.12
C GLY A 153 13.00 -13.33 23.35
N ILE A 154 13.70 -12.50 22.54
CA ILE A 154 13.63 -11.04 22.63
C ILE A 154 12.74 -10.51 21.51
N THR A 155 11.74 -9.72 21.87
CA THR A 155 10.80 -9.12 20.93
C THR A 155 11.23 -7.72 20.51
N HIS A 156 11.38 -7.51 19.20
CA HIS A 156 11.70 -6.24 18.56
C HIS A 156 10.46 -5.72 17.82
N LYS A 157 10.00 -4.54 18.20
CA LYS A 157 8.87 -3.87 17.52
C LYS A 157 9.32 -3.26 16.21
N MET A 158 8.45 -3.33 15.19
CA MET A 158 8.66 -2.57 13.95
C MET A 158 8.51 -1.07 14.23
N PRO A 159 9.25 -0.22 13.49
CA PRO A 159 9.02 1.23 13.52
C PRO A 159 7.57 1.57 13.11
N ASP A 160 7.02 2.64 13.67
CA ASP A 160 5.67 3.07 13.36
C ASP A 160 5.71 4.44 12.64
N PRO A 161 5.06 4.61 11.46
CA PRO A 161 4.25 3.62 10.76
C PRO A 161 5.09 2.51 10.10
N TYR A 162 4.59 1.25 10.16
CA TYR A 162 5.17 0.13 9.42
C TYR A 162 4.36 -0.14 8.15
N ILE A 163 5.02 -0.08 6.99
CA ILE A 163 4.40 -0.22 5.68
C ILE A 163 5.21 -1.21 4.85
N VAL A 164 4.56 -2.23 4.33
CA VAL A 164 5.16 -3.14 3.36
C VAL A 164 4.53 -2.93 2.00
N ILE A 165 5.36 -2.70 0.99
CA ILE A 165 5.00 -2.79 -0.41
C ILE A 165 5.65 -4.07 -0.93
N ALA A 166 4.86 -5.12 -1.15
CA ALA A 166 5.34 -6.34 -1.75
C ALA A 166 5.08 -6.30 -3.26
N THR A 167 6.00 -6.89 -4.04
CA THR A 167 5.78 -7.08 -5.47
C THR A 167 5.77 -8.56 -5.81
N GLN A 168 4.97 -8.95 -6.78
CA GLN A 168 5.03 -10.26 -7.39
C GLN A 168 4.91 -10.13 -8.91
N ASN A 169 5.57 -11.05 -9.62
CA ASN A 169 5.42 -11.15 -11.05
C ASN A 169 4.24 -12.08 -11.37
N PRO A 170 3.43 -11.79 -12.40
CA PRO A 170 2.34 -12.66 -12.82
C PRO A 170 2.84 -14.06 -13.18
N VAL A 171 1.91 -15.00 -13.18
CA VAL A 171 2.14 -16.43 -13.46
C VAL A 171 2.89 -16.63 -14.78
N GLY A 172 3.89 -17.54 -14.76
CA GLY A 172 4.64 -17.94 -15.96
C GLY A 172 6.17 -17.74 -15.87
N SER A 173 6.67 -17.10 -14.82
CA SER A 173 8.11 -17.03 -14.58
C SER A 173 8.60 -18.34 -13.98
N ILE A 174 9.63 -18.96 -14.57
CA ILE A 174 10.25 -20.20 -14.07
C ILE A 174 10.71 -19.98 -12.61
N GLY A 175 10.32 -20.89 -11.71
CA GLY A 175 10.75 -20.85 -10.30
C GLY A 175 9.96 -19.89 -9.41
N THR A 176 8.76 -19.44 -9.81
CA THR A 176 7.87 -18.63 -8.95
C THR A 176 6.84 -19.51 -8.26
N GLN A 177 6.66 -19.30 -6.97
CA GLN A 177 5.60 -19.91 -6.14
C GLN A 177 4.62 -18.81 -5.74
N MET A 178 3.41 -18.82 -6.32
CA MET A 178 2.37 -17.84 -6.00
C MET A 178 2.03 -17.86 -4.52
N LEU A 179 1.76 -16.68 -3.97
CA LEU A 179 1.23 -16.57 -2.62
C LEU A 179 -0.14 -17.27 -2.55
N PRO A 180 -0.37 -18.15 -1.56
CA PRO A 180 -1.68 -18.68 -1.29
C PRO A 180 -2.69 -17.55 -1.02
N GLU A 181 -3.95 -17.75 -1.40
CA GLU A 181 -5.01 -16.75 -1.22
C GLU A 181 -5.16 -16.29 0.25
N SER A 182 -5.03 -17.23 1.21
CA SER A 182 -5.03 -16.93 2.64
C SER A 182 -3.87 -16.03 3.11
N GLN A 183 -2.79 -15.97 2.35
CA GLN A 183 -1.65 -15.09 2.61
C GLN A 183 -1.81 -13.74 1.93
N MET A 184 -2.47 -13.68 0.78
CA MET A 184 -2.78 -12.43 0.09
C MET A 184 -3.74 -11.55 0.89
N ASP A 185 -4.59 -12.14 1.73
CA ASP A 185 -5.53 -11.44 2.64
C ASP A 185 -4.84 -10.56 3.72
N ARG A 186 -3.52 -10.63 3.83
CA ARG A 186 -2.72 -9.73 4.69
C ARG A 186 -2.42 -8.38 4.05
N PHE A 187 -2.60 -8.28 2.74
CA PHE A 187 -2.50 -7.02 2.01
C PHE A 187 -3.86 -6.35 1.92
N ILE A 188 -3.90 -5.04 2.22
CA ILE A 188 -5.17 -4.29 2.19
C ILE A 188 -5.66 -4.10 0.75
N VAL A 189 -4.73 -4.03 -0.20
CA VAL A 189 -5.02 -3.89 -1.63
C VAL A 189 -4.07 -4.73 -2.48
N ARG A 190 -4.57 -5.14 -3.64
CA ARG A 190 -3.78 -5.69 -4.75
C ARG A 190 -3.89 -4.76 -5.93
N LEU A 191 -2.78 -4.20 -6.38
CA LEU A 191 -2.71 -3.18 -7.41
C LEU A 191 -1.88 -3.66 -8.61
N THR A 192 -2.25 -3.18 -9.80
CA THR A 192 -1.49 -3.35 -11.02
C THR A 192 -1.11 -1.96 -11.54
N MET A 193 0.17 -1.73 -11.81
CA MET A 193 0.63 -0.46 -12.40
C MET A 193 0.37 -0.43 -13.90
N GLY A 194 0.56 -1.57 -14.58
CA GLY A 194 0.45 -1.68 -16.03
C GLY A 194 1.47 -0.83 -16.80
N TYR A 195 1.42 -0.90 -18.11
CA TYR A 195 2.20 -0.01 -18.97
C TYR A 195 1.69 1.44 -18.89
N PRO A 196 2.56 2.44 -19.07
CA PRO A 196 2.11 3.81 -19.26
C PRO A 196 1.29 3.91 -20.56
N ASN A 197 0.36 4.86 -20.62
CA ASN A 197 -0.30 5.18 -21.88
C ASN A 197 0.68 5.87 -22.84
N LEU A 198 0.33 5.94 -24.14
CA LEU A 198 1.20 6.48 -25.18
C LEU A 198 1.70 7.91 -24.85
N GLU A 199 0.82 8.77 -24.35
CA GLU A 199 1.18 10.16 -24.02
C GLU A 199 2.19 10.22 -22.86
N SER A 200 1.98 9.40 -21.83
CA SER A 200 2.90 9.28 -20.68
C SER A 200 4.24 8.69 -21.08
N GLU A 201 4.25 7.70 -21.98
CA GLU A 201 5.49 7.09 -22.48
C GLU A 201 6.30 8.09 -23.32
N VAL A 202 5.64 8.85 -24.20
CA VAL A 202 6.27 9.96 -24.94
C VAL A 202 6.80 11.03 -23.96
N ALA A 203 6.03 11.39 -22.93
CA ALA A 203 6.48 12.32 -21.90
C ALA A 203 7.71 11.82 -21.16
N MET A 204 7.74 10.51 -20.78
CA MET A 204 8.89 9.88 -20.17
C MET A 204 10.14 9.90 -21.07
N LEU A 205 10.00 9.64 -22.38
CA LEU A 205 11.10 9.72 -23.33
C LEU A 205 11.64 11.13 -23.47
N LYS A 206 10.76 12.13 -23.56
CA LYS A 206 11.13 13.54 -23.60
C LYS A 206 11.77 14.00 -22.29
N SER A 207 11.26 13.53 -21.14
CA SER A 207 11.80 13.87 -19.82
C SER A 207 13.12 13.18 -19.52
N LYS A 208 13.49 12.09 -20.23
CA LYS A 208 14.81 11.47 -20.07
C LYS A 208 15.98 12.43 -20.31
N GLN A 209 15.76 13.51 -21.03
CA GLN A 209 16.71 14.61 -21.15
C GLN A 209 16.74 15.51 -19.89
N ASN A 210 15.67 15.47 -19.05
CA ASN A 210 15.48 16.28 -17.84
C ASN A 210 14.80 15.48 -16.71
N LEU A 211 15.07 14.17 -16.57
CA LEU A 211 14.51 13.37 -15.48
C LEU A 211 14.88 14.01 -14.15
N VAL A 212 13.88 14.37 -13.36
CA VAL A 212 14.07 14.66 -11.95
C VAL A 212 14.51 13.34 -11.31
N PRO A 213 15.78 13.20 -10.90
CA PRO A 213 16.21 11.98 -10.22
C PRO A 213 15.30 11.73 -9.01
N VAL A 214 15.02 10.49 -8.70
CA VAL A 214 14.23 10.14 -7.50
C VAL A 214 14.84 10.76 -6.23
N ASP A 215 16.13 11.09 -6.27
CA ASP A 215 16.85 11.78 -5.21
C ASP A 215 16.39 13.23 -4.99
N ASN A 216 15.74 13.85 -5.95
CA ASN A 216 15.20 15.20 -5.84
C ASN A 216 13.77 15.25 -5.26
N VAL A 217 13.18 14.11 -4.93
CA VAL A 217 11.90 14.05 -4.19
C VAL A 217 12.14 14.62 -2.80
N ARG A 218 11.36 15.64 -2.44
CA ARG A 218 11.49 16.35 -1.17
C ARG A 218 10.61 15.71 -0.09
N PRO A 219 11.07 15.64 1.16
CA PRO A 219 10.22 15.28 2.27
C PRO A 219 9.15 16.37 2.47
N VAL A 220 7.89 15.98 2.47
CA VAL A 220 6.74 16.90 2.64
C VAL A 220 5.85 16.52 3.81
N VAL A 221 6.06 15.32 4.38
CA VAL A 221 5.28 14.75 5.48
C VAL A 221 6.21 13.96 6.39
N SER A 222 5.99 13.99 7.70
CA SER A 222 6.70 13.18 8.68
C SER A 222 5.97 11.87 9.01
N ALA A 223 6.65 10.94 9.69
CA ALA A 223 6.06 9.72 10.22
C ALA A 223 4.89 10.02 11.18
N GLU A 224 5.05 11.02 12.05
CA GLU A 224 4.04 11.46 12.99
C GLU A 224 2.79 12.01 12.30
N ASP A 225 2.95 12.76 11.20
CA ASP A 225 1.81 13.26 10.42
C ASP A 225 1.00 12.11 9.82
N ILE A 226 1.65 11.02 9.39
CA ILE A 226 0.96 9.82 8.88
C ILE A 226 0.15 9.16 10.00
N LEU A 227 0.73 9.03 11.20
CA LEU A 227 0.04 8.43 12.35
C LEU A 227 -1.16 9.27 12.80
N GLN A 228 -1.03 10.60 12.79
CA GLN A 228 -2.14 11.50 13.05
C GLN A 228 -3.22 11.38 11.96
N ALA A 229 -2.82 11.33 10.68
CA ALA A 229 -3.75 11.16 9.58
C ALA A 229 -4.54 9.85 9.67
N ARG A 230 -3.92 8.74 10.08
CA ARG A 230 -4.61 7.47 10.34
C ARG A 230 -5.69 7.61 11.41
N LYS A 231 -5.41 8.32 12.51
CA LYS A 231 -6.42 8.61 13.56
C LYS A 231 -7.58 9.43 13.02
N VAL A 232 -7.30 10.43 12.18
CA VAL A 232 -8.36 11.23 11.54
C VAL A 232 -9.23 10.36 10.63
N VAL A 233 -8.61 9.47 9.83
CA VAL A 233 -9.34 8.49 8.99
C VAL A 233 -10.21 7.55 9.84
N GLU A 234 -9.70 7.04 10.97
CA GLU A 234 -10.46 6.18 11.87
C GLU A 234 -11.74 6.84 12.40
N ASN A 235 -11.75 8.17 12.56
CA ASN A 235 -12.86 8.94 13.07
C ASN A 235 -13.86 9.41 11.99
N ILE A 236 -13.66 9.08 10.71
CA ILE A 236 -14.61 9.39 9.65
C ILE A 236 -15.94 8.65 9.92
N TYR A 237 -17.03 9.41 9.86
CA TYR A 237 -18.36 8.91 10.19
C TYR A 237 -18.87 7.90 9.17
N VAL A 238 -19.48 6.84 9.69
CA VAL A 238 -20.14 5.79 8.88
C VAL A 238 -21.51 5.52 9.49
N SER A 239 -22.57 5.62 8.70
CA SER A 239 -23.92 5.33 9.17
C SER A 239 -24.17 3.82 9.27
N ASP A 240 -25.14 3.41 10.09
CA ASP A 240 -25.54 2.00 10.22
C ASP A 240 -25.96 1.38 8.88
N GLN A 241 -26.60 2.16 8.02
CA GLN A 241 -26.99 1.70 6.68
C GLN A 241 -25.77 1.38 5.81
N VAL A 242 -24.69 2.16 5.93
CA VAL A 242 -23.44 1.91 5.20
C VAL A 242 -22.72 0.70 5.77
N PHE A 243 -22.71 0.50 7.10
CA PHE A 243 -22.18 -0.74 7.70
C PHE A 243 -22.92 -1.96 7.18
N GLN A 244 -24.26 -1.91 7.16
CA GLN A 244 -25.08 -3.00 6.61
C GLN A 244 -24.78 -3.23 5.13
N TYR A 245 -24.62 -2.17 4.33
CA TYR A 245 -24.28 -2.26 2.92
C TYR A 245 -22.93 -2.94 2.69
N ILE A 246 -21.88 -2.59 3.47
CA ILE A 246 -20.58 -3.26 3.41
C ILE A 246 -20.70 -4.76 3.69
N VAL A 247 -21.47 -5.14 4.73
CA VAL A 247 -21.67 -6.55 5.10
C VAL A 247 -22.47 -7.30 4.03
N MET A 248 -23.50 -6.66 3.45
CA MET A 248 -24.27 -7.24 2.34
C MET A 248 -23.41 -7.49 1.12
N LEU A 249 -22.55 -6.54 0.74
CA LEU A 249 -21.60 -6.73 -0.35
C LEU A 249 -20.61 -7.87 -0.06
N ALA A 250 -20.04 -7.91 1.16
CA ALA A 250 -19.14 -8.99 1.55
C ALA A 250 -19.83 -10.36 1.45
N ASN A 251 -21.07 -10.48 1.91
CA ASN A 251 -21.85 -11.70 1.79
C ASN A 251 -22.17 -12.05 0.33
N ALA A 252 -22.49 -11.06 -0.50
CA ALA A 252 -22.72 -11.28 -1.93
C ALA A 252 -21.49 -11.85 -2.63
N THR A 253 -20.27 -11.38 -2.27
CA THR A 253 -19.03 -11.96 -2.83
C THR A 253 -18.79 -13.40 -2.38
N ARG A 254 -19.20 -13.78 -1.17
CA ARG A 254 -19.03 -15.15 -0.63
C ARG A 254 -19.99 -16.17 -1.25
N ASN A 255 -21.15 -15.71 -1.70
CA ASN A 255 -22.22 -16.54 -2.21
C ASN A 255 -22.39 -16.41 -3.75
N ASN A 256 -21.37 -15.93 -4.45
CA ASN A 256 -21.41 -15.74 -5.89
C ASN A 256 -20.64 -16.86 -6.60
N GLU A 257 -21.27 -17.55 -7.55
CA GLU A 257 -20.68 -18.66 -8.33
C GLU A 257 -19.48 -18.23 -9.21
N TYR A 258 -19.42 -16.94 -9.56
CA TYR A 258 -18.31 -16.38 -10.36
C TYR A 258 -17.12 -15.91 -9.49
N ILE A 259 -17.19 -16.07 -8.19
CA ILE A 259 -16.13 -15.68 -7.26
C ILE A 259 -15.62 -16.93 -6.55
N LYS A 260 -14.36 -17.28 -6.80
CA LYS A 260 -13.74 -18.45 -6.19
C LYS A 260 -13.55 -18.27 -4.67
N LEU A 261 -13.14 -17.08 -4.26
CA LEU A 261 -12.98 -16.72 -2.85
C LEU A 261 -13.54 -15.31 -2.62
N GLY A 262 -14.63 -15.24 -1.88
CA GLY A 262 -15.24 -13.98 -1.47
C GLY A 262 -14.46 -13.28 -0.35
N LEU A 263 -14.88 -12.06 -0.06
CA LEU A 263 -14.25 -11.19 0.91
C LEU A 263 -14.22 -11.82 2.33
N SER A 264 -13.05 -11.99 2.91
CA SER A 264 -12.89 -12.51 4.28
C SER A 264 -13.40 -11.48 5.33
N PRO A 265 -13.60 -11.87 6.60
CA PRO A 265 -13.87 -10.89 7.66
C PRO A 265 -12.76 -9.83 7.78
N ARG A 266 -11.48 -10.22 7.59
CA ARG A 266 -10.34 -9.28 7.54
C ARG A 266 -10.48 -8.33 6.36
N GLY A 267 -10.79 -8.84 5.17
CA GLY A 267 -11.04 -8.05 3.97
C GLY A 267 -12.24 -7.10 4.14
N THR A 268 -13.29 -7.49 4.88
CA THR A 268 -14.41 -6.59 5.21
C THR A 268 -13.95 -5.41 6.09
N ILE A 269 -13.07 -5.64 7.06
CA ILE A 269 -12.48 -4.57 7.88
C ILE A 269 -11.55 -3.69 7.03
N ALA A 270 -10.76 -4.30 6.14
CA ALA A 270 -9.92 -3.58 5.20
C ALA A 270 -10.76 -2.67 4.27
N LEU A 271 -11.89 -3.19 3.76
CA LEU A 271 -12.84 -2.41 2.97
C LEU A 271 -13.35 -1.18 3.72
N LEU A 272 -13.76 -1.35 4.98
CA LEU A 272 -14.20 -0.23 5.81
C LEU A 272 -13.11 0.84 5.97
N ARG A 273 -11.86 0.44 6.27
CA ARG A 273 -10.72 1.36 6.44
C ARG A 273 -10.42 2.12 5.15
N MET A 274 -10.38 1.41 4.01
CA MET A 274 -10.17 2.01 2.69
C MET A 274 -11.29 2.98 2.32
N THR A 275 -12.53 2.63 2.63
CA THR A 275 -13.70 3.47 2.37
C THR A 275 -13.65 4.78 3.17
N LYS A 276 -13.26 4.74 4.44
CA LYS A 276 -13.06 5.94 5.28
C LYS A 276 -11.97 6.84 4.72
N ALA A 277 -10.81 6.27 4.35
CA ALA A 277 -9.73 7.00 3.71
C ALA A 277 -10.18 7.65 2.39
N THR A 278 -10.97 6.91 1.58
CA THR A 278 -11.53 7.39 0.32
C THR A 278 -12.47 8.58 0.53
N ALA A 279 -13.37 8.50 1.49
CA ALA A 279 -14.28 9.59 1.83
C ALA A 279 -13.52 10.87 2.21
N LEU A 280 -12.51 10.74 3.08
CA LEU A 280 -11.67 11.87 3.48
C LEU A 280 -10.91 12.48 2.30
N LEU A 281 -10.24 11.69 1.45
CA LEU A 281 -9.51 12.21 0.28
C LEU A 281 -10.43 12.85 -0.76
N LYS A 282 -11.72 12.49 -0.77
CA LYS A 282 -12.77 13.17 -1.55
C LYS A 282 -13.37 14.40 -0.85
N GLY A 283 -12.79 14.84 0.29
CA GLY A 283 -13.20 16.03 1.02
C GLY A 283 -14.49 15.89 1.82
N ARG A 284 -14.77 14.69 2.36
CA ARG A 284 -15.95 14.43 3.16
C ARG A 284 -15.58 13.80 4.51
N ASP A 285 -16.30 14.19 5.56
CA ASP A 285 -16.21 13.67 6.92
C ASP A 285 -17.13 12.48 7.18
N TYR A 286 -17.83 12.00 6.13
CA TYR A 286 -18.70 10.84 6.15
C TYR A 286 -18.57 9.98 4.89
N VAL A 287 -18.89 8.70 5.04
CA VAL A 287 -18.87 7.69 3.96
C VAL A 287 -20.19 7.65 3.20
N ILE A 288 -20.11 7.47 1.88
CA ILE A 288 -21.25 7.18 1.00
C ILE A 288 -21.04 5.85 0.26
N PRO A 289 -22.10 5.22 -0.29
CA PRO A 289 -21.99 3.94 -1.02
C PRO A 289 -20.97 3.93 -2.15
N ASP A 290 -20.79 5.03 -2.87
CA ASP A 290 -19.81 5.14 -3.97
C ASP A 290 -18.37 4.97 -3.48
N ASP A 291 -18.06 5.31 -2.23
CA ASP A 291 -16.74 5.10 -1.64
C ASP A 291 -16.50 3.62 -1.34
N VAL A 292 -17.57 2.92 -0.93
CA VAL A 292 -17.53 1.47 -0.71
C VAL A 292 -17.25 0.74 -2.02
N ILE A 293 -17.98 1.09 -3.09
CA ILE A 293 -17.81 0.48 -4.41
C ILE A 293 -16.40 0.75 -4.95
N TYR A 294 -15.92 1.99 -4.86
CA TYR A 294 -14.56 2.34 -5.27
C TYR A 294 -13.52 1.53 -4.50
N SER A 295 -13.65 1.45 -3.17
CA SER A 295 -12.71 0.72 -2.32
C SER A 295 -12.78 -0.79 -2.55
N LEU A 296 -13.97 -1.35 -2.80
CA LEU A 296 -14.14 -2.78 -3.10
C LEU A 296 -13.37 -3.18 -4.36
N SER A 297 -13.32 -2.32 -5.38
CA SER A 297 -12.56 -2.60 -6.61
C SER A 297 -11.04 -2.68 -6.41
N LEU A 298 -10.53 -2.26 -5.24
CA LEU A 298 -9.10 -2.29 -4.89
C LEU A 298 -8.73 -3.50 -4.04
N ILE A 299 -9.73 -4.12 -3.37
CA ILE A 299 -9.51 -5.24 -2.48
C ILE A 299 -9.48 -6.53 -3.28
N HIS A 300 -8.61 -7.44 -2.87
CA HIS A 300 -8.47 -8.73 -3.55
C HIS A 300 -9.73 -9.60 -3.39
N ILE A 301 -10.37 -9.90 -4.52
CA ILE A 301 -11.43 -10.90 -4.65
C ILE A 301 -10.96 -11.86 -5.73
N SER A 302 -10.87 -13.17 -5.43
CA SER A 302 -10.43 -14.16 -6.41
C SER A 302 -11.55 -14.49 -7.40
N GLU A 303 -11.34 -14.11 -8.65
CA GLU A 303 -12.18 -14.59 -9.75
C GLU A 303 -11.75 -16.02 -10.16
N PRO A 304 -12.68 -16.91 -10.55
CA PRO A 304 -12.32 -18.17 -11.17
C PRO A 304 -11.57 -17.87 -12.45
N THR A 305 -10.38 -18.44 -12.59
CA THR A 305 -9.64 -18.39 -13.85
C THR A 305 -10.52 -19.02 -14.91
N ARG A 306 -11.05 -18.24 -15.86
CA ARG A 306 -11.62 -18.81 -17.09
C ARG A 306 -10.45 -19.54 -17.76
N GLN A 307 -10.38 -20.86 -17.62
CA GLN A 307 -9.64 -21.65 -18.58
C GLN A 307 -10.29 -21.35 -19.92
N ALA A 308 -9.52 -20.70 -20.80
CA ALA A 308 -9.90 -20.62 -22.20
C ALA A 308 -10.00 -22.09 -22.66
N GLU A 309 -11.21 -22.56 -22.85
CA GLU A 309 -11.47 -23.75 -23.65
C GLU A 309 -10.97 -23.39 -25.06
N ILE A 310 -9.83 -23.97 -25.43
CA ILE A 310 -9.30 -24.01 -26.79
C ILE A 310 -9.85 -25.26 -27.45
#